data_2e16261a72c0cdfff45b9766e9c69bac
#
_entry.id   2e16261a72c0cdfff45b9766e9c69bac
#
_cell.length_a   1.000
_cell.length_b   1.000
_cell.length_c   1.000
_cell.angle_alpha   90.00
_cell.angle_beta   90.00
_cell.angle_gamma   90.00
#
_symmetry.space_group_name_H-M   'P 1'
#
loop_
_entity.id
_entity.type
_entity.pdbx_description
1 polymer ?
#
loop_
_entity_poly.entity_id
_entity_poly.type
_entity_poly.pdbx_seq_one_letter_code
_entity_poly.pdbx_strand_id
1 'polypeptide(L)'
;MQVGRSGARMSEGGRPRRNSLDPENFGRVAKVFVDPQENEVYVADGYLNRRVVVVDGETGEFKRFWGAYGNEPDDSANIGRYTPGGTPASQFRGPVHCADMSTDRLLYVCDRAEDRVQVFQPDGTFVNETIIAPETRSQGSTWDIAFSPDDEQRFLYLADGQNMRVYVIERATMEILYSFGDGGRQPGQFFAVHSIDTDSQGNIYTTETYEGKRLQKFTFMGMGSVPPRSNYIIPWPVDKR
;
A
#
# COMPACT_ATOMS: atom_id res chain seq x y z
N MET A 1 -24.45 -10.26 1.13
CA MET A 1 -24.52 -8.87 0.60
C MET A 1 -23.59 -8.73 -0.59
N GLN A 2 -23.95 -7.93 -1.59
CA GLN A 2 -23.09 -7.57 -2.71
C GLN A 2 -23.17 -6.06 -2.93
N VAL A 3 -22.02 -5.40 -3.02
CA VAL A 3 -21.93 -3.97 -3.34
C VAL A 3 -21.34 -3.81 -4.73
N GLY A 4 -21.98 -2.98 -5.55
CA GLY A 4 -21.59 -2.79 -6.95
C GLY A 4 -22.19 -3.82 -7.91
N ARG A 5 -22.09 -3.53 -9.21
CA ARG A 5 -22.62 -4.36 -10.29
C ARG A 5 -21.49 -4.82 -11.22
N SER A 6 -21.51 -6.09 -11.57
CA SER A 6 -20.58 -6.61 -12.59
C SER A 6 -20.81 -5.87 -13.92
N GLY A 7 -19.71 -5.42 -14.55
CA GLY A 7 -19.75 -4.72 -15.82
C GLY A 7 -20.22 -3.26 -15.77
N ALA A 8 -20.57 -2.71 -14.60
CA ALA A 8 -21.07 -1.32 -14.47
C ALA A 8 -20.10 -0.24 -15.01
N ARG A 9 -18.82 -0.58 -15.13
CA ARG A 9 -17.76 0.34 -15.62
C ARG A 9 -17.36 0.09 -17.07
N MET A 10 -18.19 -0.55 -17.84
CA MET A 10 -17.88 -0.82 -19.24
C MET A 10 -18.44 0.30 -20.13
N SER A 11 -17.61 0.82 -21.05
CA SER A 11 -18.07 1.68 -22.15
C SER A 11 -18.79 0.84 -23.21
N GLU A 12 -19.45 1.48 -24.17
CA GLU A 12 -20.08 0.82 -25.32
C GLU A 12 -19.12 -0.12 -26.09
N GLY A 13 -17.81 0.17 -26.07
CA GLY A 13 -16.78 -0.70 -26.66
C GLY A 13 -16.25 -1.79 -25.71
N GLY A 14 -16.92 -2.06 -24.58
CA GLY A 14 -16.47 -3.05 -23.59
C GLY A 14 -15.20 -2.67 -22.84
N ARG A 15 -14.75 -1.41 -22.90
CA ARG A 15 -13.56 -0.94 -22.17
C ARG A 15 -13.93 -0.43 -20.77
N PRO A 16 -13.16 -0.75 -19.74
CA PRO A 16 -13.38 -0.19 -18.41
C PRO A 16 -13.29 1.35 -18.41
N ARG A 17 -14.22 2.00 -17.72
CA ARG A 17 -14.25 3.46 -17.57
C ARG A 17 -14.01 3.82 -16.10
N ARG A 18 -13.13 4.82 -15.89
CA ARG A 18 -12.98 5.46 -14.59
C ARG A 18 -14.21 6.31 -14.28
N ASN A 19 -14.68 6.23 -13.05
CA ASN A 19 -15.65 7.13 -12.47
C ASN A 19 -15.49 7.12 -10.94
N SER A 20 -14.55 7.92 -10.47
CA SER A 20 -14.20 7.97 -9.05
C SER A 20 -15.28 8.65 -8.19
N LEU A 21 -16.31 9.23 -8.79
CA LEU A 21 -17.43 9.85 -8.08
C LEU A 21 -18.67 8.94 -7.94
N ASP A 22 -18.64 7.72 -8.49
CA ASP A 22 -19.79 6.81 -8.44
C ASP A 22 -19.97 6.18 -7.04
N PRO A 23 -21.07 6.47 -6.33
CA PRO A 23 -21.28 5.93 -4.99
C PRO A 23 -21.71 4.44 -4.98
N GLU A 24 -22.14 3.90 -6.11
CA GLU A 24 -22.73 2.56 -6.19
C GLU A 24 -21.72 1.50 -6.67
N ASN A 25 -20.74 1.87 -7.46
CA ASN A 25 -19.87 0.90 -8.13
C ASN A 25 -18.39 1.22 -7.95
N PHE A 26 -17.59 0.16 -7.89
CA PHE A 26 -16.14 0.23 -7.78
C PHE A 26 -15.45 0.16 -9.16
N GLY A 27 -14.24 0.71 -9.24
CA GLY A 27 -13.41 0.64 -10.42
C GLY A 27 -12.75 -0.74 -10.58
N ARG A 28 -11.79 -1.03 -9.78
CA ARG A 28 -11.12 -2.32 -9.56
C ARG A 28 -10.44 -2.22 -8.22
N VAL A 29 -11.03 -2.82 -7.23
CA VAL A 29 -10.57 -2.79 -5.84
C VAL A 29 -9.22 -3.51 -5.72
N ALA A 30 -8.30 -2.91 -4.98
CA ALA A 30 -7.00 -3.49 -4.67
C ALA A 30 -6.99 -4.16 -3.29
N LYS A 31 -7.53 -3.48 -2.27
CA LYS A 31 -7.55 -3.97 -0.88
C LYS A 31 -8.78 -3.45 -0.15
N VAL A 32 -9.15 -4.16 0.91
CA VAL A 32 -10.17 -3.72 1.85
C VAL A 32 -9.64 -3.84 3.27
N PHE A 33 -10.05 -2.91 4.12
CA PHE A 33 -9.88 -2.97 5.57
C PHE A 33 -11.26 -2.92 6.24
N VAL A 34 -11.48 -3.77 7.23
CA VAL A 34 -12.72 -3.78 8.01
C VAL A 34 -12.45 -3.18 9.37
N ASP A 35 -13.15 -2.10 9.68
CA ASP A 35 -13.15 -1.47 11.01
C ASP A 35 -14.31 -2.01 11.84
N PRO A 36 -14.04 -2.91 12.80
CA PRO A 36 -15.11 -3.49 13.62
C PRO A 36 -15.64 -2.50 14.67
N GLN A 37 -14.93 -1.43 14.96
CA GLN A 37 -15.35 -0.44 15.96
C GLN A 37 -16.50 0.42 15.45
N GLU A 38 -16.41 0.90 14.22
CA GLU A 38 -17.41 1.76 13.58
C GLU A 38 -18.29 0.99 12.60
N ASN A 39 -18.07 -0.33 12.45
CA ASN A 39 -18.73 -1.15 11.46
C ASN A 39 -18.61 -0.57 10.03
N GLU A 40 -17.40 -0.21 9.65
CA GLU A 40 -17.09 0.38 8.36
C GLU A 40 -16.11 -0.48 7.57
N VAL A 41 -16.26 -0.46 6.25
CA VAL A 41 -15.31 -1.09 5.32
C VAL A 41 -14.66 -0.01 4.46
N TYR A 42 -13.34 0.10 4.58
CA TYR A 42 -12.51 0.99 3.79
C TYR A 42 -11.98 0.25 2.58
N VAL A 43 -12.22 0.79 1.41
CA VAL A 43 -11.93 0.15 0.13
C VAL A 43 -10.93 0.98 -0.66
N ALA A 44 -9.75 0.43 -0.91
CA ALA A 44 -8.77 0.98 -1.84
C ALA A 44 -9.24 0.71 -3.28
N ASP A 45 -10.01 1.63 -3.85
CA ASP A 45 -10.60 1.51 -5.18
C ASP A 45 -9.70 2.17 -6.23
N GLY A 46 -8.57 1.51 -6.54
CA GLY A 46 -7.43 2.16 -7.15
C GLY A 46 -6.97 1.69 -8.52
N TYR A 47 -7.24 0.47 -8.99
CA TYR A 47 -6.74 0.03 -10.30
C TYR A 47 -7.40 0.71 -11.50
N LEU A 48 -8.61 1.22 -11.31
CA LEU A 48 -9.29 2.03 -12.32
C LEU A 48 -9.67 3.40 -11.77
N ASN A 49 -10.27 3.46 -10.59
CA ASN A 49 -10.60 4.70 -9.89
C ASN A 49 -9.38 5.26 -9.13
N ARG A 50 -9.54 6.42 -8.47
CA ARG A 50 -8.48 7.14 -7.75
C ARG A 50 -8.97 7.57 -6.37
N ARG A 51 -9.43 6.61 -5.55
CA ARG A 51 -10.10 6.94 -4.30
C ARG A 51 -9.99 5.86 -3.23
N VAL A 52 -10.24 6.28 -2.01
CA VAL A 52 -10.71 5.42 -0.93
C VAL A 52 -12.22 5.57 -0.85
N VAL A 53 -12.95 4.46 -0.66
CA VAL A 53 -14.41 4.44 -0.44
C VAL A 53 -14.68 3.81 0.90
N VAL A 54 -15.63 4.37 1.64
CA VAL A 54 -16.12 3.80 2.89
C VAL A 54 -17.58 3.43 2.74
N VAL A 55 -17.88 2.20 3.10
CA VAL A 55 -19.25 1.67 3.13
C VAL A 55 -19.57 1.12 4.52
N ASP A 56 -20.84 1.04 4.84
CA ASP A 56 -21.31 0.38 6.03
C ASP A 56 -21.05 -1.13 5.98
N GLY A 57 -20.50 -1.69 7.06
CA GLY A 57 -20.07 -3.09 7.11
C GLY A 57 -21.21 -4.10 7.11
N GLU A 58 -22.40 -3.72 7.56
CA GLU A 58 -23.58 -4.59 7.61
C GLU A 58 -24.45 -4.47 6.36
N THR A 59 -24.75 -3.25 5.93
CA THR A 59 -25.67 -2.97 4.84
C THR A 59 -24.99 -2.84 3.49
N GLY A 60 -23.71 -2.44 3.46
CA GLY A 60 -22.96 -2.09 2.26
C GLY A 60 -23.33 -0.73 1.70
N GLU A 61 -24.12 0.06 2.40
CA GLU A 61 -24.47 1.41 1.98
C GLU A 61 -23.25 2.30 1.93
N PHE A 62 -23.19 3.14 0.91
CA PHE A 62 -22.14 4.14 0.73
C PHE A 62 -22.19 5.18 1.87
N LYS A 63 -21.04 5.48 2.47
CA LYS A 63 -20.90 6.51 3.51
C LYS A 63 -20.15 7.75 2.99
N ARG A 64 -18.95 7.54 2.43
CA ARG A 64 -18.09 8.61 1.93
C ARG A 64 -16.99 8.08 1.02
N PHE A 65 -16.32 8.97 0.31
CA PHE A 65 -15.07 8.71 -0.40
C PHE A 65 -14.18 9.94 -0.42
N TRP A 66 -12.91 9.76 -0.73
CA TRP A 66 -11.97 10.84 -0.98
C TRP A 66 -10.81 10.40 -1.88
N GLY A 67 -10.17 11.39 -2.50
CA GLY A 67 -8.95 11.25 -3.27
C GLY A 67 -7.71 11.65 -2.47
N ALA A 68 -6.61 11.92 -3.16
CA ALA A 68 -5.40 12.41 -2.51
C ALA A 68 -5.65 13.70 -1.73
N TYR A 69 -4.97 13.84 -0.58
CA TYR A 69 -5.09 14.98 0.34
C TYR A 69 -6.49 15.21 0.91
N GLY A 70 -7.37 14.21 0.87
CA GLY A 70 -8.77 14.34 1.32
C GLY A 70 -9.67 15.08 0.33
N ASN A 71 -9.15 15.44 -0.84
CA ASN A 71 -9.92 16.16 -1.85
C ASN A 71 -10.94 15.23 -2.55
N GLU A 72 -11.95 15.84 -3.18
CA GLU A 72 -12.81 15.11 -4.09
C GLU A 72 -12.00 14.57 -5.28
N PRO A 73 -12.18 13.30 -5.68
CA PRO A 73 -11.51 12.75 -6.83
C PRO A 73 -11.86 13.49 -8.12
N ASP A 74 -10.86 13.92 -8.87
CA ASP A 74 -11.02 14.51 -10.20
C ASP A 74 -10.40 13.59 -11.26
N ASP A 75 -11.26 12.87 -11.98
CA ASP A 75 -10.85 11.96 -13.05
C ASP A 75 -10.36 12.70 -14.32
N SER A 76 -10.65 13.99 -14.44
CA SER A 76 -10.21 14.85 -15.53
C SER A 76 -8.85 15.50 -15.29
N ALA A 77 -8.37 15.48 -14.06
CA ALA A 77 -7.10 16.11 -13.67
C ALA A 77 -5.92 15.53 -14.46
N ASN A 78 -5.19 16.43 -15.10
CA ASN A 78 -3.91 16.09 -15.73
C ASN A 78 -2.78 16.15 -14.69
N ILE A 79 -2.45 15.01 -14.11
CA ILE A 79 -1.38 14.91 -13.10
C ILE A 79 0.02 14.66 -13.71
N GLY A 80 0.14 14.69 -15.03
CA GLY A 80 1.41 14.46 -15.71
C GLY A 80 1.99 13.08 -15.49
N ARG A 81 3.26 12.89 -15.85
CA ARG A 81 4.03 11.67 -15.52
C ARG A 81 4.71 11.83 -14.18
N TYR A 82 4.90 10.73 -13.48
CA TYR A 82 5.74 10.71 -12.28
C TYR A 82 7.16 11.15 -12.60
N THR A 83 7.68 12.05 -11.77
CA THR A 83 9.06 12.53 -11.86
C THR A 83 9.68 12.44 -10.46
N PRO A 84 10.75 11.66 -10.29
CA PRO A 84 11.49 11.61 -9.02
C PRO A 84 11.86 12.99 -8.49
N GLY A 85 11.57 13.26 -7.21
CA GLY A 85 11.82 14.56 -6.59
C GLY A 85 10.97 15.73 -7.11
N GLY A 86 10.00 15.46 -7.99
CA GLY A 86 9.02 16.45 -8.45
C GLY A 86 7.96 16.77 -7.41
N THR A 87 7.09 17.74 -7.72
CA THR A 87 5.93 18.02 -6.88
C THR A 87 4.96 16.83 -6.91
N PRO A 88 4.55 16.31 -5.76
CA PRO A 88 3.58 15.23 -5.70
C PRO A 88 2.26 15.59 -6.37
N ALA A 89 1.65 14.61 -7.03
CA ALA A 89 0.38 14.82 -7.73
C ALA A 89 -0.75 15.16 -6.76
N SER A 90 -1.61 16.10 -7.16
CA SER A 90 -2.78 16.55 -6.39
C SER A 90 -3.92 15.53 -6.32
N GLN A 91 -3.89 14.53 -7.19
CA GLN A 91 -4.79 13.38 -7.20
C GLN A 91 -3.98 12.10 -6.99
N PHE A 92 -4.61 11.01 -6.53
CA PHE A 92 -3.94 9.72 -6.54
C PHE A 92 -3.51 9.37 -7.96
N ARG A 93 -2.23 9.01 -8.12
CA ARG A 93 -1.74 8.52 -9.41
C ARG A 93 -2.28 7.13 -9.69
N GLY A 94 -2.36 6.33 -8.61
CA GLY A 94 -2.90 4.99 -8.63
C GLY A 94 -1.91 3.91 -9.12
N PRO A 95 -2.24 2.66 -8.90
CA PRO A 95 -3.44 2.30 -8.14
C PRO A 95 -3.35 2.76 -6.68
N VAL A 96 -4.49 3.15 -6.09
CA VAL A 96 -4.65 3.20 -4.63
C VAL A 96 -4.66 1.75 -4.18
N HIS A 97 -3.53 1.29 -3.62
CA HIS A 97 -3.24 -0.15 -3.56
C HIS A 97 -3.40 -0.76 -2.18
N CYS A 98 -3.20 0.01 -1.13
CA CYS A 98 -3.52 -0.38 0.24
C CYS A 98 -4.36 0.69 0.93
N ALA A 99 -5.11 0.25 1.95
CA ALA A 99 -5.79 1.10 2.93
C ALA A 99 -5.92 0.28 4.20
N ASP A 100 -5.13 0.61 5.23
CA ASP A 100 -5.13 -0.07 6.52
C ASP A 100 -5.13 0.93 7.66
N MET A 101 -5.86 0.63 8.73
CA MET A 101 -6.01 1.52 9.86
C MET A 101 -5.19 1.05 11.06
N SER A 102 -4.47 1.98 11.66
CA SER A 102 -3.74 1.76 12.91
C SER A 102 -4.67 1.76 14.13
N THR A 103 -4.17 1.27 15.27
CA THR A 103 -4.91 1.21 16.55
C THR A 103 -5.32 2.60 17.06
N ASP A 104 -4.54 3.64 16.78
CA ASP A 104 -4.83 5.03 17.06
C ASP A 104 -5.71 5.73 15.99
N ARG A 105 -6.34 4.90 15.13
CA ARG A 105 -7.35 5.31 14.16
C ARG A 105 -6.86 6.25 13.07
N LEU A 106 -5.66 6.04 12.59
CA LEU A 106 -5.14 6.67 11.39
C LEU A 106 -5.17 5.68 10.22
N LEU A 107 -5.75 6.09 9.10
CA LEU A 107 -5.79 5.28 7.87
C LEU A 107 -4.58 5.59 7.00
N TYR A 108 -3.79 4.56 6.72
CA TYR A 108 -2.62 4.62 5.84
C TYR A 108 -2.99 4.12 4.45
N VAL A 109 -2.75 4.93 3.43
CA VAL A 109 -3.17 4.68 2.05
C VAL A 109 -1.97 4.70 1.11
N CYS A 110 -1.76 3.61 0.38
CA CYS A 110 -0.70 3.49 -0.62
C CYS A 110 -1.15 4.06 -1.97
N ASP A 111 -0.53 5.13 -2.44
CA ASP A 111 -0.59 5.59 -3.83
C ASP A 111 0.62 5.06 -4.59
N ARG A 112 0.47 3.86 -5.15
CA ARG A 112 1.59 3.01 -5.55
C ARG A 112 2.52 3.67 -6.56
N ALA A 113 2.01 4.21 -7.65
CA ALA A 113 2.84 4.80 -8.69
C ALA A 113 3.25 6.27 -8.41
N GLU A 114 2.83 6.84 -7.30
CA GLU A 114 3.37 8.09 -6.76
C GLU A 114 4.45 7.86 -5.71
N ASP A 115 4.80 6.59 -5.44
CA ASP A 115 5.79 6.19 -4.43
C ASP A 115 5.46 6.72 -3.03
N ARG A 116 4.19 6.94 -2.71
CA ARG A 116 3.80 7.59 -1.45
C ARG A 116 2.81 6.79 -0.62
N VAL A 117 2.91 7.00 0.68
CA VAL A 117 1.87 6.65 1.65
C VAL A 117 1.28 7.95 2.18
N GLN A 118 -0.03 8.09 2.09
CA GLN A 118 -0.76 9.19 2.73
C GLN A 118 -1.51 8.69 3.95
N VAL A 119 -1.55 9.51 4.99
CA VAL A 119 -2.20 9.22 6.27
C VAL A 119 -3.42 10.12 6.42
N PHE A 120 -4.55 9.54 6.82
CA PHE A 120 -5.82 10.23 6.95
C PHE A 120 -6.48 9.93 8.31
N GLN A 121 -7.32 10.85 8.77
CA GLN A 121 -8.36 10.52 9.73
C GLN A 121 -9.42 9.62 9.09
N PRO A 122 -10.25 8.90 9.87
CA PRO A 122 -11.31 8.04 9.33
C PRO A 122 -12.34 8.77 8.44
N ASP A 123 -12.49 10.07 8.62
CA ASP A 123 -13.39 10.90 7.82
C ASP A 123 -12.81 11.36 6.48
N GLY A 124 -11.54 11.04 6.20
CA GLY A 124 -10.81 11.44 5.01
C GLY A 124 -9.99 12.72 5.16
N THR A 125 -9.96 13.33 6.34
CA THR A 125 -9.10 14.49 6.61
C THR A 125 -7.63 14.08 6.50
N PHE A 126 -6.88 14.74 5.63
CA PHE A 126 -5.45 14.48 5.41
C PHE A 126 -4.62 14.89 6.64
N VAL A 127 -3.69 14.02 7.04
CA VAL A 127 -2.81 14.23 8.19
C VAL A 127 -1.36 14.42 7.76
N ASN A 128 -0.82 13.47 6.99
CA ASN A 128 0.60 13.47 6.63
C ASN A 128 0.84 12.61 5.39
N GLU A 129 2.03 12.73 4.80
CA GLU A 129 2.49 11.82 3.75
C GLU A 129 3.99 11.56 3.85
N THR A 130 4.41 10.44 3.27
CA THR A 130 5.83 10.15 3.05
C THR A 130 6.04 9.53 1.67
N ILE A 131 7.20 9.82 1.09
CA ILE A 131 7.63 9.25 -0.19
C ILE A 131 8.64 8.13 0.09
N ILE A 132 8.39 6.97 -0.48
CA ILE A 132 9.21 5.78 -0.28
C ILE A 132 9.95 5.46 -1.58
N ALA A 133 11.28 5.45 -1.55
CA ALA A 133 12.12 5.16 -2.70
C ALA A 133 11.75 6.01 -3.95
N PRO A 134 11.85 7.34 -3.89
CA PRO A 134 11.32 8.27 -4.89
C PRO A 134 11.93 8.11 -6.30
N GLU A 135 13.02 7.37 -6.45
CA GLU A 135 13.60 7.04 -7.75
C GLU A 135 12.90 5.89 -8.47
N THR A 136 11.91 5.27 -7.81
CA THR A 136 11.15 4.16 -8.37
C THR A 136 10.26 4.65 -9.50
N ARG A 137 10.28 3.91 -10.58
CA ARG A 137 9.45 4.17 -11.76
C ARG A 137 8.58 2.96 -12.07
N SER A 138 7.80 3.05 -13.14
CA SER A 138 6.94 1.97 -13.62
C SER A 138 5.79 1.70 -12.67
N GLN A 139 5.86 0.66 -11.84
CA GLN A 139 4.75 0.27 -10.98
C GLN A 139 4.75 0.96 -9.62
N GLY A 140 5.81 1.70 -9.29
CA GLY A 140 5.96 2.38 -8.00
C GLY A 140 6.33 1.46 -6.84
N SER A 141 6.62 2.05 -5.69
CA SER A 141 7.23 1.38 -4.53
C SER A 141 6.23 0.96 -3.44
N THR A 142 5.10 1.65 -3.30
CA THR A 142 4.21 1.44 -2.14
C THR A 142 3.09 0.46 -2.47
N TRP A 143 3.37 -0.85 -2.30
CA TRP A 143 2.41 -1.88 -2.71
C TRP A 143 1.45 -2.27 -1.58
N ASP A 144 1.95 -2.60 -0.41
CA ASP A 144 1.14 -3.01 0.72
C ASP A 144 1.83 -2.69 2.04
N ILE A 145 1.06 -2.61 3.13
CA ILE A 145 1.57 -2.31 4.46
C ILE A 145 1.01 -3.27 5.50
N ALA A 146 1.75 -3.40 6.59
CA ALA A 146 1.31 -4.04 7.83
C ALA A 146 1.92 -3.31 9.02
N PHE A 147 1.25 -3.35 10.18
CA PHE A 147 1.75 -2.77 11.41
C PHE A 147 2.43 -3.81 12.29
N SER A 148 3.40 -3.39 13.11
CA SER A 148 3.90 -4.25 14.18
C SER A 148 2.80 -4.52 15.22
N PRO A 149 2.81 -5.71 15.88
CA PRO A 149 1.71 -6.10 16.76
C PRO A 149 1.80 -5.52 18.18
N ASP A 150 2.82 -4.69 18.46
CA ASP A 150 2.90 -4.00 19.76
C ASP A 150 1.77 -2.97 19.91
N ASP A 151 1.41 -2.63 21.15
CA ASP A 151 0.27 -1.78 21.46
C ASP A 151 0.34 -0.39 20.76
N GLU A 152 1.56 0.12 20.58
CA GLU A 152 1.81 1.40 19.92
C GLU A 152 1.91 1.27 18.40
N GLN A 153 1.96 0.04 17.88
CA GLN A 153 2.24 -0.24 16.47
C GLN A 153 3.43 0.60 15.98
N ARG A 154 4.53 0.49 16.70
CA ARG A 154 5.70 1.33 16.51
C ARG A 154 6.24 1.29 15.10
N PHE A 155 6.19 0.13 14.45
CA PHE A 155 6.71 -0.05 13.11
C PHE A 155 5.58 -0.23 12.09
N LEU A 156 5.79 0.39 10.95
CA LEU A 156 5.08 0.15 9.71
C LEU A 156 5.99 -0.63 8.77
N TYR A 157 5.56 -1.80 8.33
CA TYR A 157 6.23 -2.60 7.32
C TYR A 157 5.61 -2.31 5.96
N LEU A 158 6.43 -2.03 4.96
CA LEU A 158 5.96 -1.71 3.62
C LEU A 158 6.58 -2.65 2.59
N ALA A 159 5.73 -3.35 1.86
CA ALA A 159 6.14 -4.19 0.73
C ALA A 159 6.36 -3.33 -0.52
N ASP A 160 7.55 -3.42 -1.10
CA ASP A 160 7.91 -2.78 -2.36
C ASP A 160 8.17 -3.85 -3.42
N GLY A 161 7.14 -4.13 -4.20
CA GLY A 161 7.21 -5.16 -5.24
C GLY A 161 8.10 -4.78 -6.43
N GLN A 162 8.25 -3.48 -6.71
CA GLN A 162 9.06 -3.02 -7.81
C GLN A 162 10.55 -3.14 -7.50
N ASN A 163 10.97 -2.79 -6.28
CA ASN A 163 12.37 -2.86 -5.85
C ASN A 163 12.70 -4.15 -5.08
N MET A 164 11.72 -5.07 -4.94
CA MET A 164 11.90 -6.40 -4.37
C MET A 164 12.43 -6.38 -2.93
N ARG A 165 11.82 -5.56 -2.07
CA ARG A 165 12.21 -5.42 -0.66
C ARG A 165 11.05 -5.05 0.25
N VAL A 166 11.30 -5.16 1.53
CA VAL A 166 10.40 -4.68 2.58
C VAL A 166 11.12 -3.59 3.36
N TYR A 167 10.44 -2.46 3.55
CA TYR A 167 10.92 -1.38 4.41
C TYR A 167 10.35 -1.54 5.82
N VAL A 168 11.17 -1.21 6.81
CA VAL A 168 10.79 -1.04 8.21
C VAL A 168 10.83 0.45 8.52
N ILE A 169 9.68 1.01 8.82
CA ILE A 169 9.46 2.45 8.97
C ILE A 169 9.05 2.72 10.43
N GLU A 170 9.66 3.70 11.06
CA GLU A 170 9.17 4.24 12.34
C GLU A 170 7.83 4.94 12.09
N ARG A 171 6.73 4.39 12.58
CA ARG A 171 5.38 4.88 12.23
C ARG A 171 5.14 6.32 12.68
N ALA A 172 5.64 6.70 13.85
CA ALA A 172 5.41 8.04 14.40
C ALA A 172 6.09 9.16 13.60
N THR A 173 7.24 8.89 12.99
CA THR A 173 8.02 9.87 12.23
C THR A 173 7.96 9.65 10.74
N MET A 174 7.50 8.48 10.31
CA MET A 174 7.55 7.98 8.93
C MET A 174 8.98 7.87 8.39
N GLU A 175 9.97 7.75 9.28
CA GLU A 175 11.38 7.54 8.90
C GLU A 175 11.66 6.08 8.55
N ILE A 176 12.34 5.85 7.43
CA ILE A 176 12.80 4.52 7.04
C ILE A 176 14.00 4.14 7.90
N LEU A 177 13.81 3.21 8.82
CA LEU A 177 14.87 2.70 9.71
C LEU A 177 15.73 1.65 9.03
N TYR A 178 15.10 0.78 8.24
CA TYR A 178 15.75 -0.39 7.67
C TYR A 178 15.01 -0.89 6.43
N SER A 179 15.67 -1.69 5.61
CA SER A 179 15.02 -2.49 4.59
C SER A 179 15.71 -3.82 4.43
N PHE A 180 14.95 -4.86 4.10
CA PHE A 180 15.47 -6.19 3.81
C PHE A 180 14.86 -6.76 2.54
N GLY A 181 15.50 -7.82 2.06
CA GLY A 181 15.16 -8.43 0.78
C GLY A 181 16.01 -7.89 -0.37
N ASP A 182 16.05 -8.67 -1.42
CA ASP A 182 16.75 -8.39 -2.68
C ASP A 182 16.06 -9.18 -3.79
N GLY A 183 16.32 -8.83 -5.05
CA GLY A 183 15.74 -9.53 -6.19
C GLY A 183 16.23 -10.96 -6.29
N GLY A 184 15.32 -11.94 -6.35
CA GLY A 184 15.68 -13.33 -6.54
C GLY A 184 14.63 -14.31 -6.02
N ARG A 185 15.04 -15.60 -5.94
CA ARG A 185 14.15 -16.71 -5.59
C ARG A 185 14.62 -17.53 -4.38
N GLN A 186 15.73 -17.16 -3.77
CA GLN A 186 16.18 -17.79 -2.53
C GLN A 186 15.34 -17.32 -1.35
N PRO A 187 15.28 -18.05 -0.23
CA PRO A 187 14.67 -17.56 1.00
C PRO A 187 15.25 -16.19 1.39
N GLY A 188 14.37 -15.23 1.69
CA GLY A 188 14.76 -13.85 1.99
C GLY A 188 14.95 -12.94 0.78
N GLN A 189 14.95 -13.49 -0.44
CA GLN A 189 14.86 -12.73 -1.68
C GLN A 189 13.41 -12.62 -2.14
N PHE A 190 13.09 -11.63 -2.98
CA PHE A 190 11.74 -11.39 -3.49
C PHE A 190 11.69 -11.34 -5.02
N PHE A 191 10.51 -11.72 -5.53
CA PHE A 191 10.11 -11.43 -6.89
C PHE A 191 8.72 -10.80 -6.85
N ALA A 192 8.66 -9.47 -6.94
CA ALA A 192 7.42 -8.70 -6.86
C ALA A 192 6.60 -9.04 -5.59
N VAL A 193 7.18 -8.81 -4.40
CA VAL A 193 6.47 -8.90 -3.13
C VAL A 193 5.22 -8.02 -3.20
N HIS A 194 4.04 -8.60 -2.93
CA HIS A 194 2.77 -7.96 -3.24
C HIS A 194 1.96 -7.61 -2.00
N SER A 195 1.81 -8.57 -1.10
CA SER A 195 1.10 -8.34 0.17
C SER A 195 1.96 -8.71 1.35
N ILE A 196 1.72 -8.05 2.45
CA ILE A 196 2.44 -8.21 3.72
C ILE A 196 1.45 -8.20 4.88
N ASP A 197 1.71 -9.03 5.88
CA ASP A 197 0.95 -9.05 7.13
C ASP A 197 1.83 -9.52 8.29
N THR A 198 1.36 -9.31 9.52
CA THR A 198 2.06 -9.70 10.75
C THR A 198 1.18 -10.57 11.63
N ASP A 199 1.79 -11.44 12.43
CA ASP A 199 1.09 -12.13 13.50
C ASP A 199 1.36 -11.49 14.88
N SER A 200 0.63 -11.93 15.89
CA SER A 200 0.76 -11.43 17.27
C SER A 200 2.12 -11.69 17.91
N GLN A 201 2.99 -12.48 17.29
CA GLN A 201 4.35 -12.75 17.73
C GLN A 201 5.38 -11.85 17.03
N GLY A 202 4.94 -10.97 16.12
CA GLY A 202 5.80 -10.08 15.34
C GLY A 202 6.43 -10.73 14.12
N ASN A 203 6.02 -11.95 13.75
CA ASN A 203 6.48 -12.53 12.49
C ASN A 203 5.84 -11.81 11.31
N ILE A 204 6.62 -11.63 10.24
CA ILE A 204 6.17 -11.01 9.01
C ILE A 204 5.88 -12.10 7.98
N TYR A 205 4.75 -11.99 7.31
CA TYR A 205 4.37 -12.85 6.19
C TYR A 205 4.28 -12.02 4.92
N THR A 206 4.86 -12.53 3.83
CA THR A 206 4.80 -11.87 2.53
C THR A 206 4.30 -12.82 1.47
N THR A 207 3.49 -12.32 0.54
CA THR A 207 3.14 -13.05 -0.67
C THR A 207 3.69 -12.34 -1.90
N GLU A 208 3.98 -13.11 -2.93
CA GLU A 208 4.55 -12.61 -4.18
C GLU A 208 3.59 -12.85 -5.34
N THR A 209 3.51 -11.86 -6.23
CA THR A 209 2.72 -11.93 -7.46
C THR A 209 3.59 -12.31 -8.67
N TYR A 210 2.98 -12.32 -9.85
CA TYR A 210 3.63 -12.72 -11.11
C TYR A 210 4.31 -14.09 -11.00
N GLU A 211 5.60 -14.16 -11.30
CA GLU A 211 6.40 -15.37 -11.29
C GLU A 211 6.97 -15.74 -9.90
N GLY A 212 6.79 -14.89 -8.90
CA GLY A 212 7.17 -15.17 -7.50
C GLY A 212 6.40 -16.37 -6.95
N LYS A 213 5.07 -16.29 -6.97
CA LYS A 213 4.12 -17.38 -6.65
C LYS A 213 4.43 -18.11 -5.34
N ARG A 214 4.82 -17.39 -4.31
CA ARG A 214 5.17 -18.00 -3.01
C ARG A 214 4.71 -17.13 -1.84
N LEU A 215 4.69 -17.77 -0.69
CA LEU A 215 4.56 -17.13 0.62
C LEU A 215 5.89 -17.33 1.36
N GLN A 216 6.35 -16.29 2.05
CA GLN A 216 7.48 -16.38 2.95
C GLN A 216 7.07 -15.93 4.35
N LYS A 217 7.64 -16.58 5.38
CA LYS A 217 7.55 -16.17 6.78
C LYS A 217 8.92 -15.72 7.24
N PHE A 218 8.99 -14.53 7.85
CA PHE A 218 10.16 -14.00 8.52
C PHE A 218 9.90 -14.03 10.03
N THR A 219 10.65 -14.87 10.74
CA THR A 219 10.47 -15.02 12.18
C THR A 219 11.09 -13.86 12.93
N PHE A 220 10.33 -13.24 13.82
CA PHE A 220 10.84 -12.19 14.70
C PHE A 220 11.80 -12.78 15.73
N MET A 221 13.02 -12.29 15.77
CA MET A 221 14.09 -12.75 16.66
C MET A 221 14.40 -11.77 17.78
N GLY A 222 13.62 -10.70 17.90
CA GLY A 222 13.84 -9.62 18.86
C GLY A 222 14.38 -8.34 18.22
N MET A 223 14.44 -7.30 19.04
CA MET A 223 14.98 -6.00 18.64
C MET A 223 16.50 -6.01 18.67
N GLY A 224 17.11 -5.36 17.69
CA GLY A 224 18.56 -5.25 17.59
C GLY A 224 18.97 -3.91 16.99
N SER A 225 20.27 -3.60 17.05
CA SER A 225 20.80 -2.44 16.32
C SER A 225 20.78 -2.72 14.82
N VAL A 226 20.38 -1.71 14.02
CA VAL A 226 20.49 -1.78 12.56
C VAL A 226 21.99 -1.80 12.19
N PRO A 227 22.48 -2.83 11.50
CA PRO A 227 23.87 -2.87 11.07
C PRO A 227 24.14 -1.75 10.06
N PRO A 228 25.36 -1.21 9.98
CA PRO A 228 25.73 -0.24 8.95
C PRO A 228 25.43 -0.77 7.55
N ARG A 229 24.95 0.08 6.64
CA ARG A 229 24.59 -0.29 5.24
C ARG A 229 25.66 -1.09 4.50
N SER A 230 26.92 -0.89 4.82
CA SER A 230 28.05 -1.66 4.26
C SER A 230 28.01 -3.17 4.55
N ASN A 231 27.25 -3.60 5.55
CA ASN A 231 27.14 -5.01 5.96
C ASN A 231 25.97 -5.73 5.26
N TYR A 232 25.17 -5.03 4.47
CA TYR A 232 24.04 -5.63 3.70
C TYR A 232 24.46 -6.20 2.34
N ILE A 233 25.66 -5.89 1.88
CA ILE A 233 26.24 -6.56 0.73
C ILE A 233 26.84 -7.86 1.27
N ILE A 234 26.09 -8.94 1.23
CA ILE A 234 26.69 -10.28 1.31
C ILE A 234 27.57 -10.36 0.07
N PRO A 235 28.91 -10.40 0.20
CA PRO A 235 29.75 -10.54 -0.98
C PRO A 235 29.34 -11.84 -1.65
N TRP A 236 29.01 -11.77 -2.93
CA TRP A 236 28.85 -12.97 -3.74
C TRP A 236 30.06 -13.86 -3.48
N PRO A 237 29.89 -15.15 -3.17
CA PRO A 237 31.03 -16.01 -2.92
C PRO A 237 31.91 -16.00 -4.17
N VAL A 238 33.05 -15.33 -4.05
CA VAL A 238 34.08 -15.42 -5.10
C VAL A 238 34.65 -16.82 -4.98
N ASP A 239 34.34 -17.65 -5.94
CA ASP A 239 34.87 -18.99 -6.02
C ASP A 239 36.40 -18.91 -5.96
N LYS A 240 36.99 -19.28 -4.81
CA LYS A 240 38.44 -19.40 -4.71
C LYS A 240 38.82 -20.69 -5.45
N ARG A 241 39.13 -20.58 -6.71
CA ARG A 241 39.88 -21.60 -7.42
C ARG A 241 41.30 -21.73 -6.85
#